data_9829db48e9e3e9f439d2b705d32c4eb0
#
_entry.id   9829db48e9e3e9f439d2b705d32c4eb0
#
_cell.length_a   1.000
_cell.length_b   1.000
_cell.length_c   1.000
_cell.angle_alpha   90.00
_cell.angle_beta   90.00
_cell.angle_gamma   90.00
#
_symmetry.space_group_name_H-M   'P 1'
#
loop_
_entity.id
_entity.type
_entity.pdbx_description
1 polymer ?
#
loop_
_entity_poly.entity_id
_entity_poly.type
_entity_poly.pdbx_seq_one_letter_code
_entity_poly.pdbx_strand_id
1 'polypeptide(L)'
;MPRLRKISRPDSGGIPMKLTVFSDCHGNLDNAIQILSQCQSDRYLFCGDGIRNAELAADLLDKPLLAVLGNCDRGETGEAERLLELDGVRILLTHGHGYSVKASLLPLRRRALELGAQLVLYGHTHLPALANEDGVLFCNPGSCMDSPLCAEIELLDGTVEKIRLLHLDQAAPTL
;
A
#
# COMPACT_ATOMS: atom_id res chain seq x y z
N MET A 1 -13.99 1.18 -15.34
CA MET A 1 -14.04 0.65 -13.97
C MET A 1 -12.88 -0.30 -13.79
N PRO A 2 -12.09 -0.19 -12.70
CA PRO A 2 -11.03 -1.14 -12.42
C PRO A 2 -11.63 -2.54 -12.24
N ARG A 3 -10.94 -3.56 -12.76
CA ARG A 3 -11.38 -4.94 -12.59
C ARG A 3 -11.05 -5.41 -11.17
N LEU A 4 -12.02 -6.02 -10.49
CA LEU A 4 -11.77 -6.66 -9.20
C LEU A 4 -10.80 -7.83 -9.39
N ARG A 5 -9.66 -7.78 -8.72
CA ARG A 5 -8.67 -8.87 -8.67
C ARG A 5 -8.80 -9.59 -7.32
N LYS A 6 -9.30 -10.80 -7.36
CA LYS A 6 -9.38 -11.68 -6.17
C LYS A 6 -8.09 -12.45 -6.03
N ILE A 7 -7.47 -12.34 -4.87
CA ILE A 7 -6.29 -13.11 -4.50
C ILE A 7 -6.65 -13.85 -3.21
N SER A 8 -7.04 -15.10 -3.36
CA SER A 8 -7.37 -15.97 -2.24
C SER A 8 -6.13 -16.68 -1.72
N ARG A 9 -6.15 -16.97 -0.44
CA ARG A 9 -5.22 -17.87 0.24
C ARG A 9 -5.98 -19.20 0.48
N PRO A 10 -5.28 -20.37 0.51
CA PRO A 10 -5.88 -21.59 1.08
C PRO A 10 -6.33 -21.28 2.50
N ASP A 11 -7.37 -21.98 2.98
CA ASP A 11 -7.93 -21.81 4.31
C ASP A 11 -6.83 -21.59 5.36
N SER A 12 -6.82 -20.41 5.96
CA SER A 12 -5.73 -19.97 6.84
C SER A 12 -5.83 -20.51 8.26
N GLY A 13 -6.93 -21.22 8.59
CA GLY A 13 -7.14 -21.72 9.95
C GLY A 13 -7.13 -20.61 11.02
N GLY A 14 -7.57 -19.37 10.67
CA GLY A 14 -7.61 -18.24 11.60
C GLY A 14 -6.30 -17.45 11.72
N ILE A 15 -5.32 -17.69 10.84
CA ILE A 15 -4.08 -16.89 10.79
C ILE A 15 -4.31 -15.65 9.93
N PRO A 16 -4.10 -14.42 10.42
CA PRO A 16 -4.28 -13.19 9.63
C PRO A 16 -3.37 -13.14 8.39
N MET A 17 -3.89 -12.63 7.27
CA MET A 17 -3.08 -12.25 6.13
C MET A 17 -2.36 -10.94 6.44
N LYS A 18 -1.05 -10.93 6.26
CA LYS A 18 -0.22 -9.75 6.49
C LYS A 18 0.10 -9.04 5.20
N LEU A 19 -0.06 -7.72 5.21
CA LEU A 19 0.29 -6.84 4.11
C LEU A 19 1.32 -5.82 4.58
N THR A 20 2.29 -5.51 3.71
CA THR A 20 3.16 -4.34 3.85
C THR A 20 2.82 -3.35 2.75
N VAL A 21 2.60 -2.09 3.13
CA VAL A 21 2.23 -1.00 2.22
C VAL A 21 3.28 0.10 2.30
N PHE A 22 3.77 0.57 1.16
CA PHE A 22 4.73 1.67 1.08
C PHE A 22 4.47 2.54 -0.16
N SER A 23 5.06 3.72 -0.23
CA SER A 23 4.76 4.70 -1.27
C SER A 23 5.90 5.70 -1.45
N ASP A 24 5.87 6.40 -2.60
CA ASP A 24 6.66 7.61 -2.81
C ASP A 24 8.17 7.39 -2.59
N CYS A 25 8.74 6.38 -3.28
CA CYS A 25 10.17 6.08 -3.20
C CYS A 25 11.06 7.12 -3.90
N HIS A 26 10.55 7.77 -4.96
CA HIS A 26 11.24 8.83 -5.70
C HIS A 26 12.73 8.53 -6.02
N GLY A 27 13.03 7.30 -6.44
CA GLY A 27 14.39 6.88 -6.78
C GLY A 27 15.18 6.24 -5.62
N ASN A 28 14.68 6.25 -4.38
CA ASN A 28 15.37 5.61 -3.26
C ASN A 28 15.12 4.10 -3.24
N LEU A 29 16.00 3.35 -3.91
CA LEU A 29 15.97 1.91 -3.95
C LEU A 29 16.31 1.27 -2.59
N ASP A 30 17.23 1.87 -1.83
CA ASP A 30 17.71 1.31 -0.57
C ASP A 30 16.61 1.23 0.48
N ASN A 31 15.80 2.28 0.61
CA ASN A 31 14.65 2.28 1.51
C ASN A 31 13.58 1.25 1.09
N ALA A 32 13.35 1.08 -0.21
CA ALA A 32 12.44 0.04 -0.71
C ALA A 32 12.97 -1.37 -0.36
N ILE A 33 14.26 -1.64 -0.58
CA ILE A 33 14.92 -2.90 -0.19
C ILE A 33 14.82 -3.10 1.33
N GLN A 34 15.08 -2.07 2.13
CA GLN A 34 14.98 -2.16 3.58
C GLN A 34 13.57 -2.57 4.03
N ILE A 35 12.52 -1.92 3.50
CA ILE A 35 11.13 -2.25 3.81
C ILE A 35 10.82 -3.70 3.45
N LEU A 36 11.13 -4.11 2.23
CA LEU A 36 10.83 -5.45 1.73
C LEU A 36 11.62 -6.55 2.43
N SER A 37 12.83 -6.27 2.94
CA SER A 37 13.65 -7.23 3.66
C SER A 37 13.26 -7.37 5.13
N GLN A 38 12.89 -6.28 5.80
CA GLN A 38 12.58 -6.28 7.23
C GLN A 38 11.12 -6.68 7.52
N CYS A 39 10.18 -6.27 6.66
CA CYS A 39 8.78 -6.65 6.81
C CYS A 39 8.50 -8.02 6.19
N GLN A 40 8.01 -8.95 7.00
CA GLN A 40 7.61 -10.28 6.53
C GLN A 40 6.09 -10.33 6.36
N SER A 41 5.64 -10.26 5.10
CA SER A 41 4.22 -10.19 4.74
C SER A 41 3.87 -11.14 3.60
N ASP A 42 2.59 -11.52 3.52
CA ASP A 42 2.06 -12.36 2.45
C ASP A 42 1.97 -11.61 1.12
N ARG A 43 1.79 -10.27 1.18
CA ARG A 43 1.73 -9.37 0.01
C ARG A 43 2.35 -8.02 0.34
N TYR A 44 2.91 -7.41 -0.69
CA TYR A 44 3.47 -6.06 -0.64
C TYR A 44 2.70 -5.18 -1.62
N LEU A 45 2.35 -3.98 -1.20
CA LEU A 45 1.50 -3.04 -1.94
C LEU A 45 2.21 -1.71 -2.06
N PHE A 46 2.34 -1.20 -3.28
CA PHE A 46 3.00 0.06 -3.55
C PHE A 46 2.03 1.10 -4.11
N CYS A 47 1.94 2.26 -3.47
CA CYS A 47 0.99 3.31 -3.80
C CYS A 47 1.48 4.33 -4.85
N GLY A 48 2.57 4.06 -5.56
CA GLY A 48 3.05 4.90 -6.67
C GLY A 48 4.16 5.89 -6.31
N ASP A 49 4.67 6.57 -7.33
CA ASP A 49 5.83 7.48 -7.34
C ASP A 49 7.15 6.77 -7.00
N GLY A 50 7.72 6.12 -8.02
CA GLY A 50 8.94 5.32 -7.95
C GLY A 50 8.67 3.83 -8.17
N ILE A 51 7.67 3.49 -9.01
CA ILE A 51 7.27 2.11 -9.28
C ILE A 51 8.44 1.25 -9.74
N ARG A 52 9.33 1.78 -10.57
CA ARG A 52 10.52 1.08 -11.06
C ARG A 52 11.45 0.63 -9.94
N ASN A 53 11.64 1.47 -8.91
CA ASN A 53 12.45 1.12 -7.75
C ASN A 53 11.75 0.08 -6.87
N ALA A 54 10.44 0.21 -6.70
CA ALA A 54 9.65 -0.74 -5.92
C ALA A 54 9.64 -2.13 -6.58
N GLU A 55 9.45 -2.20 -7.89
CA GLU A 55 9.48 -3.45 -8.67
C GLU A 55 10.88 -4.08 -8.66
N LEU A 56 11.94 -3.28 -8.88
CA LEU A 56 13.31 -3.77 -8.81
C LEU A 56 13.66 -4.35 -7.44
N ALA A 57 13.28 -3.67 -6.36
CA ALA A 57 13.49 -4.17 -5.00
C ALA A 57 12.72 -5.47 -4.74
N ALA A 58 11.48 -5.56 -5.24
CA ALA A 58 10.66 -6.75 -5.11
C ALA A 58 11.24 -7.95 -5.90
N ASP A 59 11.71 -7.72 -7.12
CA ASP A 59 12.35 -8.73 -7.96
C ASP A 59 13.65 -9.26 -7.32
N LEU A 60 14.48 -8.35 -6.78
CA LEU A 60 15.73 -8.72 -6.10
C LEU A 60 15.50 -9.60 -4.85
N LEU A 61 14.38 -9.42 -4.19
CA LEU A 61 14.06 -10.12 -2.93
C LEU A 61 12.98 -11.20 -3.09
N ASP A 62 12.55 -11.49 -4.32
CA ASP A 62 11.47 -12.44 -4.65
C ASP A 62 10.19 -12.17 -3.82
N LYS A 63 9.76 -10.90 -3.79
CA LYS A 63 8.57 -10.48 -3.04
C LYS A 63 7.36 -10.27 -3.94
N PRO A 64 6.16 -10.78 -3.56
CA PRO A 64 4.94 -10.63 -4.36
C PRO A 64 4.38 -9.20 -4.21
N LEU A 65 4.81 -8.29 -5.12
CA LEU A 65 4.41 -6.89 -5.13
C LEU A 65 3.20 -6.65 -6.03
N LEU A 66 2.27 -5.81 -5.56
CA LEU A 66 1.20 -5.20 -6.32
C LEU A 66 1.38 -3.68 -6.29
N ALA A 67 1.50 -3.05 -7.45
CA ALA A 67 1.82 -1.63 -7.55
C ALA A 67 0.83 -0.88 -8.42
N VAL A 68 0.70 0.43 -8.18
CA VAL A 68 0.01 1.39 -9.05
C VAL A 68 0.97 2.51 -9.43
N LEU A 69 0.63 3.21 -10.53
CA LEU A 69 1.39 4.36 -10.99
C LEU A 69 1.08 5.62 -10.18
N GLY A 70 2.11 6.39 -9.83
CA GLY A 70 1.99 7.75 -9.34
C GLY A 70 2.15 8.79 -10.47
N ASN A 71 2.07 10.07 -10.11
CA ASN A 71 2.21 11.15 -11.09
C ASN A 71 3.66 11.37 -11.57
N CYS A 72 4.64 10.85 -10.84
CA CYS A 72 6.06 10.92 -11.22
C CYS A 72 6.53 9.71 -12.04
N ASP A 73 5.72 8.65 -12.16
CA ASP A 73 6.03 7.43 -12.91
C ASP A 73 5.77 7.59 -14.43
N ARG A 74 6.26 8.70 -15.00
CA ARG A 74 6.03 9.04 -16.41
C ARG A 74 6.80 8.10 -17.34
N GLY A 75 6.08 7.53 -18.30
CA GLY A 75 6.65 6.59 -19.27
C GLY A 75 6.64 5.13 -18.81
N GLU A 76 6.29 4.88 -17.56
CA GLU A 76 6.08 3.52 -17.06
C GLU A 76 4.69 3.00 -17.44
N THR A 77 4.57 1.68 -17.53
CA THR A 77 3.31 1.00 -17.85
C THR A 77 2.69 0.43 -16.59
N GLY A 78 1.39 0.65 -16.40
CA GLY A 78 0.68 0.16 -15.23
C GLY A 78 -0.72 0.75 -15.09
N GLU A 79 -1.34 0.45 -13.97
CA GLU A 79 -2.67 0.94 -13.62
C GLU A 79 -2.55 2.11 -12.61
N ALA A 80 -3.35 3.15 -12.77
CA ALA A 80 -3.40 4.28 -11.83
C ALA A 80 -4.17 3.92 -10.54
N GLU A 81 -5.07 2.94 -10.63
CA GLU A 81 -5.80 2.39 -9.50
C GLU A 81 -6.07 0.89 -9.68
N ARG A 82 -6.12 0.15 -8.59
CA ARG A 82 -6.51 -1.25 -8.56
C ARG A 82 -7.55 -1.51 -7.50
N LEU A 83 -8.56 -2.30 -7.85
CA LEU A 83 -9.51 -2.85 -6.89
C LEU A 83 -9.13 -4.31 -6.61
N LEU A 84 -8.71 -4.58 -5.39
CA LEU A 84 -8.26 -5.88 -4.92
C LEU A 84 -9.27 -6.46 -3.94
N GLU A 85 -9.37 -7.80 -3.88
CA GLU A 85 -10.01 -8.52 -2.79
C GLU A 85 -8.98 -9.47 -2.20
N LEU A 86 -8.51 -9.16 -0.99
CA LEU A 86 -7.53 -9.92 -0.24
C LEU A 86 -8.17 -10.40 1.06
N ASP A 87 -8.17 -11.70 1.28
CA ASP A 87 -8.78 -12.34 2.45
C ASP A 87 -10.21 -11.83 2.76
N GLY A 88 -11.02 -11.62 1.70
CA GLY A 88 -12.38 -11.11 1.80
C GLY A 88 -12.51 -9.60 1.99
N VAL A 89 -11.41 -8.87 2.21
CA VAL A 89 -11.41 -7.40 2.30
C VAL A 89 -11.26 -6.79 0.91
N ARG A 90 -12.16 -5.87 0.55
CA ARG A 90 -12.08 -5.12 -0.69
C ARG A 90 -11.26 -3.85 -0.51
N ILE A 91 -10.16 -3.75 -1.25
CA ILE A 91 -9.13 -2.72 -1.10
C ILE A 91 -9.03 -1.89 -2.38
N LEU A 92 -9.13 -0.58 -2.27
CA LEU A 92 -8.77 0.35 -3.34
C LEU A 92 -7.31 0.80 -3.15
N LEU A 93 -6.44 0.40 -4.06
CA LEU A 93 -5.05 0.82 -4.12
C LEU A 93 -4.90 1.90 -5.19
N THR A 94 -4.40 3.08 -4.83
CA THR A 94 -4.18 4.22 -5.73
C THR A 94 -3.07 5.12 -5.21
N HIS A 95 -2.48 5.96 -6.07
CA HIS A 95 -1.54 6.99 -5.58
C HIS A 95 -2.27 8.19 -4.95
N GLY A 96 -3.46 8.52 -5.43
CA GLY A 96 -4.28 9.59 -4.86
C GLY A 96 -4.18 10.93 -5.57
N HIS A 97 -3.18 11.17 -6.43
CA HIS A 97 -3.04 12.44 -7.16
C HIS A 97 -4.26 12.76 -8.03
N GLY A 98 -4.84 11.76 -8.69
CA GLY A 98 -6.06 11.92 -9.50
C GLY A 98 -7.31 12.28 -8.68
N TYR A 99 -7.25 12.18 -7.36
CA TYR A 99 -8.32 12.49 -6.42
C TYR A 99 -8.03 13.74 -5.59
N SER A 100 -6.96 14.46 -5.89
CA SER A 100 -6.57 15.71 -5.19
C SER A 100 -6.46 15.53 -3.66
N VAL A 101 -5.93 14.40 -3.20
CA VAL A 101 -5.87 14.04 -1.76
C VAL A 101 -5.10 15.02 -0.89
N LYS A 102 -4.24 15.88 -1.49
CA LYS A 102 -3.57 17.00 -0.77
C LYS A 102 -4.56 18.08 -0.32
N ALA A 103 -5.69 18.22 -1.00
CA ALA A 103 -6.71 19.19 -0.66
C ALA A 103 -7.82 18.59 0.21
N SER A 104 -8.28 17.38 -0.13
CA SER A 104 -9.38 16.70 0.58
C SER A 104 -9.44 15.22 0.23
N LEU A 105 -9.82 14.38 1.19
CA LEU A 105 -10.13 12.97 0.95
C LEU A 105 -11.52 12.73 0.32
N LEU A 106 -12.37 13.74 0.24
CA LEU A 106 -13.76 13.59 -0.20
C LEU A 106 -13.90 12.95 -1.60
N PRO A 107 -13.14 13.33 -2.65
CA PRO A 107 -13.23 12.66 -3.95
C PRO A 107 -12.83 11.17 -3.88
N LEU A 108 -11.77 10.86 -3.15
CA LEU A 108 -11.28 9.50 -2.97
C LEU A 108 -12.28 8.65 -2.16
N ARG A 109 -12.91 9.24 -1.12
CA ARG A 109 -13.99 8.61 -0.35
C ARG A 109 -15.18 8.24 -1.22
N ARG A 110 -15.64 9.16 -2.08
CA ARG A 110 -16.73 8.88 -3.02
C ARG A 110 -16.38 7.69 -3.92
N ARG A 111 -15.16 7.67 -4.44
CA ARG A 111 -14.69 6.56 -5.26
C ARG A 111 -14.67 5.23 -4.51
N ALA A 112 -14.20 5.23 -3.27
CA ALA A 112 -14.19 4.05 -2.42
C ALA A 112 -15.61 3.48 -2.19
N LEU A 113 -16.57 4.35 -1.88
CA LEU A 113 -17.96 3.96 -1.68
C LEU A 113 -18.59 3.41 -2.97
N GLU A 114 -18.36 4.02 -4.12
CA GLU A 114 -18.81 3.53 -5.43
C GLU A 114 -18.31 2.12 -5.74
N LEU A 115 -17.07 1.81 -5.33
CA LEU A 115 -16.44 0.52 -5.55
C LEU A 115 -16.73 -0.50 -4.43
N GLY A 116 -17.38 -0.07 -3.35
CA GLY A 116 -17.61 -0.88 -2.16
C GLY A 116 -16.31 -1.28 -1.46
N ALA A 117 -15.28 -0.43 -1.52
CA ALA A 117 -14.01 -0.66 -0.84
C ALA A 117 -14.17 -0.44 0.67
N GLN A 118 -13.57 -1.34 1.46
CA GLN A 118 -13.53 -1.28 2.92
C GLN A 118 -12.23 -0.61 3.40
N LEU A 119 -11.18 -0.71 2.59
CA LEU A 119 -9.85 -0.14 2.86
C LEU A 119 -9.36 0.60 1.62
N VAL A 120 -8.82 1.79 1.82
CA VAL A 120 -8.16 2.62 0.80
C VAL A 120 -6.70 2.80 1.17
N LEU A 121 -5.81 2.42 0.26
CA LEU A 121 -4.37 2.61 0.38
C LEU A 121 -3.95 3.67 -0.63
N TYR A 122 -3.30 4.73 -0.15
CA TYR A 122 -2.93 5.86 -0.99
C TYR A 122 -1.61 6.49 -0.53
N GLY A 123 -0.97 7.28 -1.39
CA GLY A 123 0.29 8.00 -1.14
C GLY A 123 0.16 9.49 -1.40
N HIS A 124 1.09 10.05 -2.17
CA HIS A 124 1.11 11.41 -2.71
C HIS A 124 1.29 12.55 -1.71
N THR A 125 0.73 12.46 -0.51
CA THR A 125 0.86 13.53 0.51
C THR A 125 2.22 13.51 1.21
N HIS A 126 2.92 12.37 1.14
CA HIS A 126 4.16 12.05 1.87
C HIS A 126 4.00 12.01 3.40
N LEU A 127 2.80 12.18 3.91
CA LEU A 127 2.50 12.21 5.35
C LEU A 127 1.80 10.92 5.77
N PRO A 128 2.36 10.17 6.74
CA PRO A 128 1.67 9.00 7.29
C PRO A 128 0.34 9.41 7.90
N ALA A 129 -0.73 8.71 7.54
CA ALA A 129 -2.07 9.02 8.03
C ALA A 129 -2.97 7.79 8.09
N LEU A 130 -3.82 7.75 9.11
CA LEU A 130 -4.93 6.82 9.24
C LEU A 130 -6.21 7.60 9.47
N ALA A 131 -7.28 7.23 8.78
CA ALA A 131 -8.60 7.81 8.96
C ALA A 131 -9.69 6.74 8.81
N ASN A 132 -10.86 6.99 9.39
CA ASN A 132 -12.08 6.22 9.14
C ASN A 132 -13.15 7.23 8.72
N GLU A 133 -13.61 7.10 7.50
CA GLU A 133 -14.60 7.98 6.89
C GLU A 133 -15.80 7.14 6.43
N ASP A 134 -16.94 7.28 7.11
CA ASP A 134 -18.16 6.53 6.83
C ASP A 134 -17.97 4.99 6.78
N GLY A 135 -17.13 4.45 7.65
CA GLY A 135 -16.84 3.02 7.73
C GLY A 135 -15.80 2.52 6.73
N VAL A 136 -15.24 3.39 5.89
CA VAL A 136 -14.10 3.10 5.02
C VAL A 136 -12.81 3.50 5.73
N LEU A 137 -11.86 2.58 5.84
CA LEU A 137 -10.54 2.84 6.40
C LEU A 137 -9.62 3.42 5.32
N PHE A 138 -8.88 4.48 5.67
CA PHE A 138 -7.89 5.12 4.81
C PHE A 138 -6.52 4.99 5.46
N CYS A 139 -5.54 4.52 4.69
CA CYS A 139 -4.16 4.40 5.14
C CYS A 139 -3.21 5.00 4.11
N ASN A 140 -2.43 5.98 4.55
CA ASN A 140 -1.27 6.49 3.84
C ASN A 140 -0.02 6.07 4.62
N PRO A 141 0.90 5.29 4.05
CA PRO A 141 2.10 4.84 4.74
C PRO A 141 3.14 5.95 4.94
N GLY A 142 2.96 7.11 4.31
CA GLY A 142 3.97 8.15 4.17
C GLY A 142 4.86 7.92 2.96
N SER A 143 5.97 8.66 2.87
CA SER A 143 6.96 8.53 1.80
C SER A 143 8.16 7.72 2.27
N CYS A 144 8.61 6.79 1.45
CA CYS A 144 9.88 6.08 1.70
C CYS A 144 11.08 6.75 1.01
N MET A 145 10.93 7.98 0.53
CA MET A 145 12.03 8.72 -0.10
C MET A 145 13.17 9.03 0.87
N ASP A 146 12.86 9.66 2.00
CA ASP A 146 13.87 10.12 2.97
C ASP A 146 14.07 9.12 4.13
N SER A 147 13.06 8.31 4.41
CA SER A 147 13.05 7.36 5.52
C SER A 147 12.23 6.13 5.13
N PRO A 148 12.56 4.93 5.61
CA PRO A 148 11.83 3.71 5.28
C PRO A 148 10.49 3.65 6.02
N LEU A 149 9.55 4.53 5.62
CA LEU A 149 8.18 4.54 6.14
C LEU A 149 7.32 3.52 5.41
N CYS A 150 6.52 2.78 6.17
CA CYS A 150 5.58 1.82 5.64
C CYS A 150 4.38 1.61 6.59
N ALA A 151 3.38 0.87 6.14
CA ALA A 151 2.31 0.38 6.99
C ALA A 151 2.28 -1.15 6.96
N GLU A 152 2.04 -1.77 8.11
CA GLU A 152 1.68 -3.18 8.22
C GLU A 152 0.18 -3.30 8.51
N ILE A 153 -0.48 -4.21 7.78
CA ILE A 153 -1.92 -4.45 7.88
C ILE A 153 -2.15 -5.94 8.07
N GLU A 154 -3.03 -6.28 9.00
CA GLU A 154 -3.48 -7.66 9.23
C GLU A 154 -4.95 -7.76 8.82
N LEU A 155 -5.25 -8.71 7.93
CA LEU A 155 -6.60 -9.02 7.46
C LEU A 155 -7.01 -10.40 7.94
N LEU A 156 -8.27 -10.57 8.34
CA LEU A 156 -8.81 -11.85 8.72
C LEU A 156 -10.30 -11.92 8.37
N ASP A 157 -10.69 -12.94 7.61
CA ASP A 157 -12.09 -13.28 7.30
C ASP A 157 -12.95 -12.07 6.87
N GLY A 158 -12.44 -11.24 5.98
CA GLY A 158 -13.14 -10.07 5.45
C GLY A 158 -13.05 -8.83 6.33
N THR A 159 -12.21 -8.84 7.37
CA THR A 159 -12.04 -7.74 8.32
C THR A 159 -10.59 -7.23 8.34
N VAL A 160 -10.43 -5.92 8.50
CA VAL A 160 -9.14 -5.30 8.79
C VAL A 160 -8.94 -5.32 10.31
N GLU A 161 -8.13 -6.26 10.79
CA GLU A 161 -7.90 -6.46 12.23
C GLU A 161 -6.96 -5.43 12.82
N LYS A 162 -5.96 -5.00 12.02
CA LYS A 162 -4.93 -4.11 12.52
C LYS A 162 -4.27 -3.31 11.40
N ILE A 163 -3.96 -2.05 11.69
CA ILE A 163 -3.09 -1.21 10.86
C ILE A 163 -2.05 -0.56 11.78
N ARG A 164 -0.78 -0.64 11.39
CA ARG A 164 0.33 0.04 12.07
C ARG A 164 1.14 0.83 11.06
N LEU A 165 1.37 2.11 11.35
CA LEU A 165 2.35 2.92 10.64
C LEU A 165 3.72 2.69 11.28
N LEU A 166 4.72 2.39 10.47
CA LEU A 166 6.06 2.04 10.90
C LEU A 166 7.08 3.00 10.30
N HIS A 167 8.07 3.33 11.10
CA HIS A 167 9.31 3.95 10.69
C HIS A 167 10.41 2.92 10.99
N LEU A 168 10.91 2.28 9.94
CA LEU A 168 11.95 1.28 10.08
C LEU A 168 13.30 1.99 10.22
N ASP A 169 13.57 2.48 11.42
CA ASP A 169 14.87 3.04 11.74
C ASP A 169 15.96 2.00 11.48
N GLN A 170 17.10 2.50 11.07
CA GLN A 170 18.30 1.70 10.90
C GLN A 170 18.43 0.77 12.10
N ALA A 171 18.50 -0.52 11.83
CA ALA A 171 18.63 -1.52 12.87
C ALA A 171 19.66 -1.05 13.90
N ALA A 172 19.23 -0.93 15.16
CA ALA A 172 20.16 -0.67 16.24
C ALA A 172 21.28 -1.71 16.12
N PRO A 173 22.56 -1.31 16.10
CA PRO A 173 23.65 -2.28 15.98
C PRO A 173 23.46 -3.30 17.08
N THR A 174 23.29 -4.55 16.67
CA THR A 174 23.33 -5.70 17.58
C THR A 174 24.73 -5.76 18.12
N LEU A 175 24.90 -5.42 19.37
CA LEU A 175 26.15 -5.66 20.11
C LEU A 175 26.30 -7.15 20.39
#